data_16c1bb73e29e17b4ed571b32c992bd87
#
_entry.id   16c1bb73e29e17b4ed571b32c992bd87
#
_cell.length_a   1.000
_cell.length_b   1.000
_cell.length_c   1.000
_cell.angle_alpha   90.00
_cell.angle_beta   90.00
_cell.angle_gamma   90.00
#
_symmetry.space_group_name_H-M   'P 1'
#
loop_
_entity.id
_entity.type
_entity.pdbx_description
1 polymer ?
#
loop_
_entity_poly.entity_id
_entity_poly.type
_entity_poly.pdbx_seq_one_letter_code
_entity_poly.pdbx_strand_id
1 'polypeptide(L)'
;GSEMCIRDSGDTLKILYISGEESKRQLKLRAIRLGVTSPNLYVMTETDVEVICEQIKNLKPDLVMIDSIQTMNLSELSSSPGSITQVRESANLLMRTAKGLDIPMFIVGHVNKEGSIAGPKVLEHIVDTVLHFEGDKQMSCRILRAVKNRYGSTNEIGVFEMTDKGLNEVANPSVMLLSLIHISE
;
A
#
# COMPACT_ATOMS: atom_id res chain seq x y z
N GLY A 1 -5.57 -1.82 -4.62
CA GLY A 1 -5.03 -2.44 -3.42
C GLY A 1 -5.46 -1.76 -2.14
N SER A 2 -4.81 -0.68 -1.75
CA SER A 2 -5.09 0.06 -0.49
C SER A 2 -6.51 0.59 -0.40
N GLU A 3 -7.06 1.06 -1.51
CA GLU A 3 -8.41 1.65 -1.56
C GLU A 3 -9.53 0.62 -1.28
N MET A 4 -9.33 -0.64 -1.66
CA MET A 4 -10.30 -1.70 -1.39
C MET A 4 -10.33 -2.06 0.10
N CYS A 5 -9.17 -2.16 0.74
CA CYS A 5 -9.11 -2.37 2.18
C CYS A 5 -9.78 -1.23 2.96
N ILE A 6 -9.60 0.02 2.53
CA ILE A 6 -10.22 1.20 3.15
C ILE A 6 -11.74 1.13 3.00
N ARG A 7 -12.26 0.83 1.81
CA ARG A 7 -13.69 0.78 1.55
C ARG A 7 -14.39 -0.27 2.42
N ASP A 8 -13.81 -1.47 2.51
CA ASP A 8 -14.47 -2.61 3.15
C ASP A 8 -14.32 -2.60 4.69
N SER A 9 -13.27 -1.96 5.22
CA SER A 9 -12.98 -1.91 6.65
C SER A 9 -13.33 -0.58 7.32
N GLY A 10 -13.52 0.49 6.55
CA GLY A 10 -13.63 1.86 7.06
C GLY A 10 -14.88 2.17 7.88
N ASP A 11 -15.92 1.33 7.82
CA ASP A 11 -17.14 1.56 8.61
C ASP A 11 -16.96 1.12 10.08
N THR A 12 -16.06 0.19 10.35
CA THR A 12 -15.83 -0.38 11.68
C THR A 12 -14.48 -0.01 12.28
N LEU A 13 -13.47 0.24 11.47
CA LEU A 13 -12.09 0.50 11.88
C LEU A 13 -11.69 1.96 11.66
N LYS A 14 -10.95 2.50 12.62
CA LYS A 14 -10.30 3.80 12.49
C LYS A 14 -9.04 3.63 11.63
N ILE A 15 -9.05 4.14 10.41
CA ILE A 15 -7.97 4.02 9.44
C ILE A 15 -7.26 5.36 9.28
N LEU A 16 -5.94 5.36 9.38
CA LEU A 16 -5.09 6.51 9.05
C LEU A 16 -4.38 6.25 7.72
N TYR A 17 -4.78 7.00 6.69
CA TYR A 17 -4.14 6.99 5.38
C TYR A 17 -3.20 8.18 5.23
N ILE A 18 -1.93 7.92 4.97
CA ILE A 18 -0.87 8.93 4.86
C ILE A 18 -0.34 8.92 3.44
N SER A 19 -0.46 10.05 2.75
CA SER A 19 0.06 10.23 1.40
C SER A 19 1.19 11.24 1.39
N GLY A 20 2.31 10.86 0.78
CA GLY A 20 3.43 11.77 0.50
C GLY A 20 3.40 12.33 -0.93
N GLU A 21 2.50 11.84 -1.80
CA GLU A 21 2.47 12.22 -3.22
C GLU A 21 1.29 13.11 -3.58
N GLU A 22 0.12 12.87 -2.98
CA GLU A 22 -1.11 13.53 -3.35
C GLU A 22 -1.53 14.61 -2.36
N SER A 23 -2.08 15.70 -2.86
CA SER A 23 -2.69 16.74 -2.03
C SER A 23 -4.00 16.26 -1.41
N LYS A 24 -4.41 16.87 -0.30
CA LYS A 24 -5.70 16.62 0.35
C LYS A 24 -6.89 16.73 -0.62
N ARG A 25 -6.82 17.66 -1.57
CA ARG A 25 -7.87 17.85 -2.59
C ARG A 25 -7.96 16.67 -3.55
N GLN A 26 -6.81 16.16 -4.01
CA GLN A 26 -6.76 15.00 -4.91
C GLN A 26 -7.28 13.75 -4.20
N LEU A 27 -6.87 13.52 -2.95
CA LEU A 27 -7.35 12.40 -2.14
C LEU A 27 -8.85 12.47 -1.92
N LYS A 28 -9.40 13.68 -1.65
CA LYS A 28 -10.85 13.88 -1.50
C LYS A 28 -11.61 13.53 -2.79
N LEU A 29 -11.12 13.98 -3.95
CA LEU A 29 -11.74 13.67 -5.25
C LEU A 29 -11.69 12.16 -5.55
N ARG A 30 -10.59 11.51 -5.23
CA ARG A 30 -10.44 10.05 -5.36
C ARG A 30 -11.43 9.31 -4.45
N ALA A 31 -11.52 9.68 -3.18
CA ALA A 31 -12.45 9.10 -2.23
C ALA A 31 -13.91 9.20 -2.71
N ILE A 32 -14.33 10.38 -3.21
CA ILE A 32 -15.67 10.59 -3.77
C ILE A 32 -15.91 9.66 -4.96
N ARG A 33 -14.97 9.58 -5.91
CA ARG A 33 -15.09 8.72 -7.11
C ARG A 33 -15.24 7.23 -6.75
N LEU A 34 -14.54 6.79 -5.70
CA LEU A 34 -14.55 5.40 -5.24
C LEU A 34 -15.69 5.09 -4.26
N GLY A 35 -16.52 6.09 -3.93
CA GLY A 35 -17.62 5.93 -2.99
C GLY A 35 -17.16 5.70 -1.55
N VAL A 36 -15.94 6.15 -1.19
CA VAL A 36 -15.43 6.04 0.17
C VAL A 36 -15.98 7.20 0.99
N THR A 37 -16.90 6.90 1.90
CA THR A 37 -17.61 7.89 2.73
C THR A 37 -17.46 7.66 4.24
N SER A 38 -16.57 6.73 4.63
CA SER A 38 -16.41 6.36 6.03
C SER A 38 -15.98 7.53 6.91
N PRO A 39 -16.68 7.81 8.02
CA PRO A 39 -16.29 8.83 8.99
C PRO A 39 -15.02 8.45 9.78
N ASN A 40 -14.63 7.19 9.74
CA ASN A 40 -13.47 6.66 10.46
C ASN A 40 -12.18 6.67 9.60
N LEU A 41 -12.24 7.19 8.37
CA LEU A 41 -11.07 7.39 7.54
C LEU A 41 -10.44 8.75 7.81
N TYR A 42 -9.26 8.74 8.39
CA TYR A 42 -8.41 9.91 8.61
C TYR A 42 -7.36 9.99 7.51
N VAL A 43 -7.24 11.16 6.89
CA VAL A 43 -6.30 11.38 5.78
C VAL A 43 -5.29 12.44 6.19
N MET A 44 -4.01 12.11 6.04
CA MET A 44 -2.89 13.00 6.31
C MET A 44 -2.00 13.12 5.08
N THR A 45 -1.56 14.34 4.77
CA THR A 45 -0.55 14.59 3.74
C THR A 45 0.72 15.06 4.44
N GLU A 46 1.68 14.15 4.56
CA GLU A 46 2.92 14.37 5.28
C GLU A 46 4.02 13.44 4.74
N THR A 47 5.26 13.89 4.79
CA THR A 47 6.44 13.13 4.38
C THR A 47 7.44 12.93 5.52
N ASP A 48 7.38 13.75 6.56
CA ASP A 48 8.23 13.62 7.74
C ASP A 48 7.77 12.44 8.62
N VAL A 49 8.61 11.42 8.70
CA VAL A 49 8.27 10.16 9.40
C VAL A 49 8.15 10.37 10.91
N GLU A 50 8.88 11.32 11.50
CA GLU A 50 8.78 11.58 12.94
C GLU A 50 7.43 12.20 13.29
N VAL A 51 6.97 13.17 12.48
CA VAL A 51 5.64 13.77 12.60
C VAL A 51 4.54 12.70 12.40
N ILE A 52 4.72 11.82 11.42
CA ILE A 52 3.80 10.70 11.18
C ILE A 52 3.72 9.77 12.39
N CYS A 53 4.86 9.37 12.96
CA CYS A 53 4.89 8.51 14.14
C CYS A 53 4.23 9.16 15.36
N GLU A 54 4.39 10.46 15.54
CA GLU A 54 3.70 11.21 16.59
C GLU A 54 2.18 11.19 16.41
N GLN A 55 1.70 11.42 15.20
CA GLN A 55 0.27 11.35 14.88
C GLN A 55 -0.31 9.95 15.10
N ILE A 56 0.42 8.89 14.73
CA ILE A 56 0.00 7.51 15.00
C ILE A 56 -0.17 7.27 16.51
N LYS A 57 0.78 7.73 17.33
CA LYS A 57 0.72 7.61 18.80
C LYS A 57 -0.47 8.37 19.40
N ASN A 58 -0.78 9.55 18.87
CA ASN A 58 -1.86 10.40 19.35
C ASN A 58 -3.23 9.88 18.92
N LEU A 59 -3.38 9.52 17.65
CA LEU A 59 -4.66 9.06 17.07
C LEU A 59 -5.01 7.63 17.48
N LYS A 60 -3.99 6.77 17.65
CA LYS A 60 -4.14 5.31 17.90
C LYS A 60 -5.14 4.66 16.95
N PRO A 61 -4.85 4.68 15.64
CA PRO A 61 -5.73 4.07 14.65
C PRO A 61 -5.67 2.54 14.75
N ASP A 62 -6.70 1.87 14.24
CA ASP A 62 -6.74 0.40 14.14
C ASP A 62 -5.93 -0.11 12.94
N LEU A 63 -5.65 0.76 11.95
CA LEU A 63 -4.88 0.46 10.76
C LEU A 63 -4.18 1.72 10.24
N VAL A 64 -2.92 1.57 9.81
CA VAL A 64 -2.15 2.65 9.15
C VAL A 64 -1.80 2.23 7.72
N MET A 65 -1.91 3.16 6.78
CA MET A 65 -1.47 3.00 5.40
C MET A 65 -0.54 4.14 5.01
N ILE A 66 0.66 3.79 4.49
CA ILE A 66 1.68 4.72 3.99
C ILE A 66 1.74 4.62 2.47
N ASP A 67 1.52 5.72 1.74
CA ASP A 67 1.54 5.78 0.28
C ASP A 67 2.29 7.05 -0.21
N SER A 68 3.53 6.91 -0.66
CA SER A 68 4.40 5.73 -0.69
C SER A 68 5.64 5.90 0.21
N ILE A 69 6.33 4.82 0.51
CA ILE A 69 7.55 4.87 1.34
C ILE A 69 8.67 5.68 0.68
N GLN A 70 8.71 5.76 -0.65
CA GLN A 70 9.72 6.51 -1.38
C GLN A 70 9.63 8.03 -1.18
N THR A 71 8.46 8.53 -0.79
CA THR A 71 8.27 9.97 -0.51
C THR A 71 8.56 10.33 0.94
N MET A 72 8.71 9.33 1.80
CA MET A 72 8.98 9.53 3.22
C MET A 72 10.43 9.91 3.46
N ASN A 73 10.66 10.76 4.46
CA ASN A 73 11.99 11.19 4.85
C ASN A 73 12.13 11.34 6.37
N LEU A 74 13.36 11.15 6.82
CA LEU A 74 13.85 11.52 8.14
C LEU A 74 14.75 12.74 7.99
N SER A 75 14.41 13.83 8.66
CA SER A 75 15.13 15.13 8.54
C SER A 75 16.57 15.05 9.00
N GLU A 76 16.89 14.13 9.91
CA GLU A 76 18.26 13.91 10.42
C GLU A 76 19.20 13.26 9.39
N LEU A 77 18.67 12.65 8.34
CA LEU A 77 19.49 12.01 7.30
C LEU A 77 19.76 12.95 6.15
N SER A 78 21.04 13.09 5.78
CA SER A 78 21.47 13.95 4.66
C SER A 78 21.15 13.38 3.28
N SER A 79 20.69 12.12 3.18
CA SER A 79 20.34 11.47 1.93
C SER A 79 18.97 11.93 1.41
N SER A 80 18.81 11.96 0.09
CA SER A 80 17.56 12.39 -0.54
C SER A 80 16.41 11.40 -0.31
N PRO A 81 15.15 11.89 -0.26
CA PRO A 81 13.96 11.01 -0.27
C PRO A 81 14.04 10.00 -1.43
N GLY A 82 13.54 8.79 -1.20
CA GLY A 82 13.60 7.70 -2.18
C GLY A 82 14.95 6.98 -2.27
N SER A 83 16.02 7.47 -1.63
CA SER A 83 17.28 6.74 -1.54
C SER A 83 17.14 5.48 -0.67
N ILE A 84 18.02 4.50 -0.89
CA ILE A 84 18.02 3.23 -0.13
C ILE A 84 18.07 3.49 1.38
N THR A 85 18.91 4.43 1.81
CA THR A 85 19.08 4.78 3.22
C THR A 85 17.79 5.37 3.80
N GLN A 86 17.19 6.37 3.11
CA GLN A 86 15.94 6.99 3.55
C GLN A 86 14.79 5.98 3.63
N VAL A 87 14.60 5.17 2.59
CA VAL A 87 13.54 4.15 2.56
C VAL A 87 13.71 3.14 3.69
N ARG A 88 14.94 2.67 3.93
CA ARG A 88 15.24 1.69 4.98
C ARG A 88 14.99 2.27 6.37
N GLU A 89 15.54 3.42 6.66
CA GLU A 89 15.44 4.01 8.01
C GLU A 89 14.01 4.51 8.32
N SER A 90 13.32 5.08 7.32
CA SER A 90 11.90 5.42 7.41
C SER A 90 11.04 4.19 7.72
N ALA A 91 11.24 3.10 6.98
CA ALA A 91 10.50 1.86 7.22
C ALA A 91 10.81 1.26 8.60
N ASN A 92 12.06 1.29 9.04
CA ASN A 92 12.46 0.82 10.37
C ASN A 92 11.77 1.60 11.49
N LEU A 93 11.70 2.92 11.39
CA LEU A 93 11.03 3.75 12.40
C LEU A 93 9.53 3.51 12.43
N LEU A 94 8.88 3.48 11.25
CA LEU A 94 7.45 3.17 11.11
C LEU A 94 7.11 1.80 11.70
N MET A 95 7.90 0.75 11.37
CA MET A 95 7.71 -0.60 11.88
C MET A 95 7.87 -0.69 13.40
N ARG A 96 8.87 0.00 13.97
CA ARG A 96 9.04 0.05 15.43
C ARG A 96 7.84 0.70 16.10
N THR A 97 7.33 1.80 15.55
CA THR A 97 6.15 2.51 16.07
C THR A 97 4.91 1.62 15.99
N ALA A 98 4.66 0.99 14.85
CA ALA A 98 3.53 0.09 14.64
C ALA A 98 3.55 -1.10 15.61
N LYS A 99 4.69 -1.79 15.73
CA LYS A 99 4.87 -2.93 16.64
C LYS A 99 4.76 -2.52 18.10
N GLY A 100 5.28 -1.36 18.48
CA GLY A 100 5.18 -0.85 19.85
C GLY A 100 3.76 -0.50 20.29
N LEU A 101 2.86 -0.26 19.35
CA LEU A 101 1.46 0.06 19.59
C LEU A 101 0.50 -1.08 19.21
N ASP A 102 1.02 -2.19 18.69
CA ASP A 102 0.24 -3.31 18.15
C ASP A 102 -0.76 -2.89 17.05
N ILE A 103 -0.31 -2.00 16.16
CA ILE A 103 -1.11 -1.47 15.06
C ILE A 103 -0.65 -2.08 13.74
N PRO A 104 -1.52 -2.76 12.96
CA PRO A 104 -1.21 -3.22 11.61
C PRO A 104 -0.87 -2.04 10.72
N MET A 105 0.19 -2.20 9.87
CA MET A 105 0.61 -1.16 8.95
C MET A 105 0.83 -1.72 7.55
N PHE A 106 0.23 -1.07 6.55
CA PHE A 106 0.52 -1.29 5.14
C PHE A 106 1.48 -0.21 4.64
N ILE A 107 2.55 -0.62 4.03
CA ILE A 107 3.53 0.26 3.39
C ILE A 107 3.48 0.00 1.89
N VAL A 108 3.07 1.00 1.11
CA VAL A 108 3.08 0.95 -0.34
C VAL A 108 4.46 1.36 -0.84
N GLY A 109 5.02 0.55 -1.73
CA GLY A 109 6.26 0.85 -2.43
C GLY A 109 6.09 0.67 -3.93
N HIS A 110 6.65 1.59 -4.71
CA HIS A 110 6.62 1.54 -6.16
C HIS A 110 7.86 0.84 -6.71
N VAL A 111 7.68 -0.03 -7.71
CA VAL A 111 8.76 -0.71 -8.43
C VAL A 111 8.98 0.02 -9.75
N ASN A 112 10.19 0.47 -10.01
CA ASN A 112 10.54 1.00 -11.33
C ASN A 112 10.92 -0.13 -12.28
N LYS A 113 10.61 0.07 -13.58
CA LYS A 113 11.00 -0.86 -14.65
C LYS A 113 12.49 -1.12 -14.75
N GLU A 114 13.32 -0.22 -14.22
CA GLU A 114 14.79 -0.29 -14.28
C GLU A 114 15.43 -0.91 -13.03
N GLY A 115 14.66 -1.28 -12.02
CA GLY A 115 15.17 -1.93 -10.82
C GLY A 115 16.12 -1.09 -9.95
N SER A 116 16.32 0.20 -10.26
CA SER A 116 17.38 1.03 -9.68
C SER A 116 16.94 1.93 -8.50
N ILE A 117 15.65 2.13 -8.27
CA ILE A 117 15.20 2.82 -7.06
C ILE A 117 15.14 1.83 -5.91
N ALA A 118 15.46 2.30 -4.71
CA ALA A 118 15.36 1.57 -3.45
C ALA A 118 13.99 0.89 -3.35
N GLY A 119 13.93 -0.25 -3.99
CA GLY A 119 12.69 -0.95 -4.27
C GLY A 119 12.35 -1.94 -3.16
N PRO A 120 11.39 -2.79 -3.42
CA PRO A 120 10.84 -3.76 -2.48
C PRO A 120 11.88 -4.61 -1.77
N LYS A 121 13.02 -4.94 -2.41
CA LYS A 121 14.08 -5.76 -1.80
C LYS A 121 14.61 -5.22 -0.48
N VAL A 122 14.67 -3.90 -0.33
CA VAL A 122 15.13 -3.28 0.94
C VAL A 122 14.10 -3.51 2.04
N LEU A 123 12.80 -3.48 1.69
CA LEU A 123 11.70 -3.66 2.63
C LEU A 123 11.44 -5.13 2.97
N GLU A 124 11.75 -6.07 2.07
CA GLU A 124 11.48 -7.49 2.25
C GLU A 124 12.09 -8.08 3.53
N HIS A 125 13.21 -7.53 3.99
CA HIS A 125 13.85 -7.97 5.24
C HIS A 125 13.26 -7.31 6.49
N ILE A 126 12.57 -6.17 6.33
CA ILE A 126 12.05 -5.37 7.43
C ILE A 126 10.62 -5.78 7.78
N VAL A 127 9.78 -6.05 6.77
CA VAL A 127 8.35 -6.32 6.93
C VAL A 127 8.07 -7.81 7.15
N ASP A 128 6.93 -8.11 7.74
CA ASP A 128 6.51 -9.50 8.02
C ASP A 128 5.89 -10.16 6.79
N THR A 129 5.20 -9.40 5.94
CA THR A 129 4.55 -9.88 4.72
C THR A 129 4.88 -8.97 3.55
N VAL A 130 5.12 -9.55 2.39
CA VAL A 130 5.33 -8.84 1.12
C VAL A 130 4.30 -9.31 0.12
N LEU A 131 3.51 -8.36 -0.38
CA LEU A 131 2.52 -8.57 -1.43
C LEU A 131 2.98 -7.85 -2.70
N HIS A 132 3.07 -8.58 -3.80
CA HIS A 132 3.29 -8.00 -5.11
C HIS A 132 1.95 -7.80 -5.82
N PHE A 133 1.76 -6.59 -6.33
CA PHE A 133 0.61 -6.22 -7.13
C PHE A 133 1.06 -6.04 -8.57
N GLU A 134 0.71 -7.00 -9.42
CA GLU A 134 1.14 -7.08 -10.81
C GLU A 134 -0.02 -6.77 -11.76
N GLY A 135 0.27 -6.16 -12.90
CA GLY A 135 -0.73 -5.93 -13.93
C GLY A 135 -0.08 -5.67 -15.27
N ASP A 136 -0.64 -6.24 -16.31
CA ASP A 136 -0.28 -5.93 -17.68
C ASP A 136 -1.08 -4.70 -18.16
N LYS A 137 -0.43 -3.84 -18.95
CA LYS A 137 -1.09 -2.67 -19.55
C LYS A 137 -2.16 -3.06 -20.58
N GLN A 138 -2.05 -4.24 -21.16
CA GLN A 138 -2.97 -4.76 -22.16
C GLN A 138 -4.17 -5.49 -21.55
N MET A 139 -4.07 -5.87 -20.26
CA MET A 139 -5.13 -6.60 -19.56
C MET A 139 -5.78 -5.72 -18.49
N SER A 140 -7.10 -5.75 -18.40
CA SER A 140 -7.86 -5.12 -17.32
C SER A 140 -7.62 -5.76 -15.94
N CYS A 141 -6.94 -6.90 -15.92
CA CYS A 141 -6.67 -7.67 -14.71
C CYS A 141 -5.47 -7.17 -13.93
N ARG A 142 -5.57 -7.37 -12.61
CA ARG A 142 -4.48 -7.19 -11.65
C ARG A 142 -4.37 -8.44 -10.79
N ILE A 143 -3.14 -8.87 -10.52
CA ILE A 143 -2.85 -10.04 -9.70
C ILE A 143 -2.16 -9.57 -8.43
N LEU A 144 -2.69 -9.97 -7.28
CA LEU A 144 -2.07 -9.79 -5.97
C LEU A 144 -1.49 -11.13 -5.52
N ARG A 145 -0.20 -11.17 -5.24
CA ARG A 145 0.51 -12.39 -4.84
C ARG A 145 1.35 -12.14 -3.59
N ALA A 146 1.27 -13.07 -2.63
CA ALA A 146 2.20 -13.08 -1.51
C ALA A 146 3.57 -13.61 -1.98
N VAL A 147 4.62 -12.84 -1.75
CA VAL A 147 6.02 -13.23 -2.05
C VAL A 147 6.73 -13.64 -0.78
N LYS A 148 6.36 -13.04 0.33
CA LYS A 148 6.83 -13.37 1.68
C LYS A 148 5.64 -13.32 2.63
N ASN A 149 5.54 -14.31 3.51
CA ASN A 149 4.57 -14.31 4.59
C ASN A 149 5.17 -15.04 5.78
N ARG A 150 5.52 -14.29 6.84
CA ARG A 150 6.13 -14.85 8.06
C ARG A 150 5.18 -15.78 8.80
N TYR A 151 3.88 -15.56 8.68
CA TYR A 151 2.85 -16.22 9.49
C TYR A 151 1.94 -17.16 8.70
N GLY A 152 2.22 -17.40 7.41
CA GLY A 152 1.35 -18.23 6.60
C GLY A 152 1.92 -18.60 5.23
N SER A 153 1.04 -19.14 4.38
CA SER A 153 1.37 -19.55 3.02
C SER A 153 1.61 -18.37 2.08
N THR A 154 2.41 -18.58 1.05
CA THR A 154 2.60 -17.68 -0.10
C THR A 154 1.97 -18.21 -1.38
N ASN A 155 1.25 -19.32 -1.31
CA ASN A 155 0.70 -20.00 -2.50
C ASN A 155 -0.63 -19.40 -2.99
N GLU A 156 -1.21 -18.46 -2.25
CA GLU A 156 -2.48 -17.82 -2.59
C GLU A 156 -2.28 -16.62 -3.49
N ILE A 157 -3.16 -16.47 -4.48
CA ILE A 157 -3.22 -15.33 -5.37
C ILE A 157 -4.62 -14.72 -5.37
N GLY A 158 -4.73 -13.39 -5.38
CA GLY A 158 -5.96 -12.66 -5.64
C GLY A 158 -5.96 -12.12 -7.07
N VAL A 159 -7.06 -12.28 -7.79
CA VAL A 159 -7.23 -11.71 -9.13
C VAL A 159 -8.32 -10.65 -9.09
N PHE A 160 -8.00 -9.47 -9.64
CA PHE A 160 -8.89 -8.32 -9.63
C PHE A 160 -9.05 -7.75 -11.03
N GLU A 161 -10.22 -7.25 -11.34
CA GLU A 161 -10.51 -6.49 -12.55
C GLU A 161 -10.50 -4.99 -12.26
N MET A 162 -9.84 -4.23 -13.11
CA MET A 162 -9.85 -2.76 -13.04
C MET A 162 -11.10 -2.22 -13.72
N THR A 163 -11.93 -1.52 -12.96
CA THR A 163 -13.14 -0.86 -13.47
C THR A 163 -13.07 0.65 -13.21
N ASP A 164 -14.03 1.39 -13.75
CA ASP A 164 -14.20 2.84 -13.49
C ASP A 164 -14.47 3.14 -12.01
N LYS A 165 -15.00 2.17 -11.26
CA LYS A 165 -15.30 2.24 -9.83
C LYS A 165 -14.21 1.66 -8.93
N GLY A 166 -13.06 1.28 -9.51
CA GLY A 166 -11.92 0.69 -8.81
C GLY A 166 -11.69 -0.78 -9.14
N LEU A 167 -11.09 -1.51 -8.21
CA LEU A 167 -10.78 -2.93 -8.36
C LEU A 167 -11.91 -3.80 -7.83
N ASN A 168 -12.38 -4.72 -8.66
CA ASN A 168 -13.34 -5.75 -8.28
C ASN A 168 -12.66 -7.12 -8.23
N GLU A 169 -12.97 -7.91 -7.23
CA GLU A 169 -12.49 -9.29 -7.13
C GLU A 169 -13.10 -10.15 -8.23
N VAL A 170 -12.28 -11.00 -8.85
CA VAL A 170 -12.71 -12.00 -9.83
C VAL A 170 -12.95 -13.31 -9.11
N ALA A 171 -14.21 -13.69 -8.94
CA ALA A 171 -14.61 -14.86 -8.16
C ALA A 171 -14.13 -16.20 -8.76
N ASN A 172 -13.90 -16.26 -10.08
CA ASN A 172 -13.38 -17.45 -10.76
C ASN A 172 -12.21 -17.11 -11.69
N PRO A 173 -10.98 -17.02 -11.15
CA PRO A 173 -9.80 -16.68 -11.93
C PRO A 173 -9.50 -17.65 -13.09
N SER A 174 -9.88 -18.91 -12.94
CA SER A 174 -9.58 -19.97 -13.94
C SER A 174 -10.27 -19.70 -15.28
N VAL A 175 -11.52 -19.23 -15.28
CA VAL A 175 -12.25 -18.89 -16.51
C VAL A 175 -11.60 -17.72 -17.22
N MET A 176 -11.14 -16.74 -16.47
CA MET A 176 -10.50 -15.55 -17.01
C MET A 176 -9.10 -15.85 -17.57
N LEU A 177 -8.30 -16.67 -16.90
CA LEU A 177 -6.98 -17.08 -17.37
C LEU A 177 -7.08 -17.96 -18.62
N LEU A 178 -8.10 -18.83 -18.73
CA LEU A 178 -8.33 -19.66 -19.91
C LEU A 178 -8.78 -18.82 -21.13
N SER A 179 -9.56 -17.76 -20.93
CA SER A 179 -9.95 -16.85 -22.02
C SER A 179 -8.76 -16.10 -22.61
N LEU A 180 -7.71 -15.86 -21.82
CA LEU A 180 -6.49 -15.19 -22.25
C LEU A 180 -5.57 -16.10 -23.10
N ILE A 181 -5.59 -17.41 -22.86
CA ILE A 181 -4.83 -18.39 -23.66
C ILE A 181 -5.40 -18.53 -25.08
N HIS A 182 -6.72 -18.33 -25.25
CA HIS A 182 -7.38 -18.43 -26.56
C HIS A 182 -7.23 -17.20 -27.47
N ILE A 183 -6.69 -16.08 -26.98
CA ILE A 183 -6.47 -14.85 -27.76
C ILE A 183 -5.05 -14.82 -28.38
N SER A 184 -4.18 -15.77 -28.05
CA SER A 184 -2.79 -15.82 -28.51
C SER A 184 -2.53 -16.81 -29.66
N GLU A 185 -3.56 -17.32 -30.33
CA GLU A 185 -3.49 -18.03 -31.62
C GLU A 185 -4.05 -17.08 -32.75
#